data_cf489b23e87d7c7716ed647ab6f236b6
#
_entry.id   cf489b23e87d7c7716ed647ab6f236b6
#
_cell.length_a   1.000
_cell.length_b   1.000
_cell.length_c   1.000
_cell.angle_alpha   90.00
_cell.angle_beta   90.00
_cell.angle_gamma   90.00
#
_symmetry.space_group_name_H-M   'P 1'
#
loop_
_entity.id
_entity.type
_entity.pdbx_description
1 polymer ?
#
loop_
_entity_poly.entity_id
_entity_poly.type
_entity_poly.pdbx_seq_one_letter_code
_entity_poly.pdbx_strand_id
1 'polypeptide(L)'
;GNAIIESGRLEAMLPREHMIPKENLRVGDRVRAWVMKIDRGARGPQLILSRTAPQFIMKLFELEVPEIEERLLEIKSAARDPGIRAKIAVHTNDRRIDPIGTCVGMRGSRVQAVTQELAGERVDIVLWAADPAQFVIGALAPAEVSSILVDEEKHAMDVVVDEENLAIAIGRSGQNVRLASELTGWTINLMTEEESQKKQQEESGRIKQLFMERLDVDEEVADILIQEGFSTLEEVAYVPINEMLEIDAFDENTVNELRSRARNALLAQAIASEESIEGVDQALLQLQGMDTQLAARLAASGIKTRDDLADLAVDELSEMTGMDAERARVLIMAARAHWFAAQEDDTAATQKEIP
;
A
#
# COMPACT_ATOMS: atom_id res chain seq x y z
N GLY A 1 -26.15 -17.47 10.98
CA GLY A 1 -25.22 -18.59 11.08
C GLY A 1 -24.53 -18.84 9.76
N ASN A 2 -23.62 -19.80 9.72
CA ASN A 2 -23.00 -20.26 8.48
C ASN A 2 -24.03 -21.03 7.64
N ALA A 3 -23.90 -20.98 6.32
CA ALA A 3 -24.70 -21.79 5.41
C ALA A 3 -23.90 -23.02 4.93
N ILE A 4 -24.55 -24.15 4.86
CA ILE A 4 -24.00 -25.35 4.22
C ILE A 4 -24.58 -25.43 2.82
N ILE A 5 -23.70 -25.53 1.86
CA ILE A 5 -24.01 -25.58 0.43
C ILE A 5 -23.72 -27.00 -0.06
N GLU A 6 -24.72 -27.62 -0.65
CA GLU A 6 -24.60 -28.95 -1.22
C GLU A 6 -24.47 -28.87 -2.76
N SER A 7 -23.50 -29.59 -3.30
CA SER A 7 -23.33 -29.75 -4.74
C SER A 7 -23.10 -31.25 -5.06
N GLY A 8 -24.15 -31.94 -5.40
CA GLY A 8 -24.13 -33.39 -5.58
C GLY A 8 -23.78 -34.12 -4.27
N ARG A 9 -22.57 -34.70 -4.20
CA ARG A 9 -22.07 -35.39 -3.01
C ARG A 9 -21.11 -34.53 -2.16
N LEU A 10 -20.85 -33.31 -2.59
CA LEU A 10 -19.93 -32.39 -1.92
C LEU A 10 -20.71 -31.43 -1.03
N GLU A 11 -20.23 -31.28 0.19
CA GLU A 11 -20.66 -30.26 1.12
C GLU A 11 -19.59 -29.17 1.24
N ALA A 12 -20.01 -27.93 1.22
CA ALA A 12 -19.16 -26.76 1.39
C ALA A 12 -19.77 -25.81 2.41
N MET A 13 -18.93 -25.09 3.13
CA MET A 13 -19.37 -24.12 4.09
C MET A 13 -19.20 -22.71 3.52
N LEU A 14 -20.27 -21.93 3.57
CA LEU A 14 -20.25 -20.48 3.34
C LEU A 14 -20.36 -19.79 4.71
N PRO A 15 -19.24 -19.32 5.28
CA PRO A 15 -19.24 -18.60 6.55
C PRO A 15 -20.04 -17.30 6.45
N ARG A 16 -20.67 -16.89 7.54
CA ARG A 16 -21.45 -15.65 7.59
C ARG A 16 -20.66 -14.42 7.20
N GLU A 17 -19.40 -14.36 7.60
CA GLU A 17 -18.45 -13.29 7.25
C GLU A 17 -18.13 -13.19 5.75
N HIS A 18 -18.34 -14.30 5.04
CA HIS A 18 -18.15 -14.41 3.58
C HIS A 18 -19.46 -14.36 2.78
N MET A 19 -20.59 -14.07 3.43
CA MET A 19 -21.87 -13.74 2.79
C MET A 19 -21.92 -12.26 2.47
N ILE A 20 -22.61 -11.89 1.39
CA ILE A 20 -22.84 -10.50 1.05
C ILE A 20 -23.76 -9.89 2.13
N PRO A 21 -23.41 -8.75 2.74
CA PRO A 21 -24.28 -8.06 3.68
C PRO A 21 -25.67 -7.81 3.09
N LYS A 22 -26.72 -8.03 3.90
CA LYS A 22 -28.13 -7.89 3.49
C LYS A 22 -28.67 -8.97 2.53
N GLU A 23 -27.83 -9.92 2.13
CA GLU A 23 -28.29 -11.08 1.37
C GLU A 23 -29.10 -12.01 2.29
N ASN A 24 -30.24 -12.46 1.83
CA ASN A 24 -31.09 -13.37 2.58
C ASN A 24 -31.18 -14.72 1.85
N LEU A 25 -30.24 -15.60 2.14
CA LEU A 25 -30.20 -16.97 1.61
C LEU A 25 -31.17 -17.86 2.37
N ARG A 26 -32.03 -18.58 1.66
CA ARG A 26 -33.00 -19.53 2.21
C ARG A 26 -32.61 -20.96 1.84
N VAL A 27 -33.09 -21.88 2.65
CA VAL A 27 -32.94 -23.32 2.34
C VAL A 27 -33.64 -23.62 1.01
N GLY A 28 -32.90 -24.25 0.10
CA GLY A 28 -33.36 -24.54 -1.26
C GLY A 28 -32.97 -23.54 -2.33
N ASP A 29 -32.40 -22.40 -1.94
CA ASP A 29 -31.87 -21.41 -2.90
C ASP A 29 -30.63 -21.97 -3.59
N ARG A 30 -30.48 -21.65 -4.87
CA ARG A 30 -29.24 -21.91 -5.62
C ARG A 30 -28.29 -20.74 -5.44
N VAL A 31 -27.07 -21.04 -5.01
CA VAL A 31 -26.05 -20.05 -4.68
C VAL A 31 -24.79 -20.30 -5.49
N ARG A 32 -24.28 -19.25 -6.12
CA ARG A 32 -22.93 -19.23 -6.71
C ARG A 32 -21.96 -18.69 -5.68
N ALA A 33 -20.80 -19.31 -5.54
CA ALA A 33 -19.75 -18.85 -4.64
C ALA A 33 -18.37 -19.23 -5.16
N TRP A 34 -17.37 -18.49 -4.72
CA TRP A 34 -15.98 -18.77 -4.97
C TRP A 34 -15.44 -19.75 -3.93
N VAL A 35 -14.71 -20.79 -4.35
CA VAL A 35 -13.98 -21.67 -3.42
C VAL A 35 -12.73 -20.97 -2.94
N MET A 36 -12.77 -20.45 -1.70
CA MET A 36 -11.69 -19.64 -1.15
C MET A 36 -10.50 -20.49 -0.71
N LYS A 37 -10.79 -21.59 -0.01
CA LYS A 37 -9.76 -22.52 0.46
C LYS A 37 -10.35 -23.93 0.73
N ILE A 38 -9.45 -24.90 0.81
CA ILE A 38 -9.75 -26.25 1.24
C ILE A 38 -9.10 -26.45 2.61
N ASP A 39 -9.92 -26.62 3.65
CA ASP A 39 -9.48 -26.87 5.01
C ASP A 39 -9.54 -28.38 5.30
N ARG A 40 -8.39 -29.04 5.14
CA ARG A 40 -8.27 -30.49 5.33
C ARG A 40 -8.32 -30.93 6.79
N GLY A 41 -8.17 -29.99 7.73
CA GLY A 41 -8.25 -30.25 9.18
C GLY A 41 -9.66 -30.07 9.77
N ALA A 42 -10.60 -29.56 8.99
CA ALA A 42 -11.94 -29.29 9.47
C ALA A 42 -12.70 -30.58 9.82
N ARG A 43 -13.39 -30.58 10.97
CA ARG A 43 -14.37 -31.59 11.34
C ARG A 43 -15.72 -31.23 10.70
N GLY A 44 -15.92 -31.51 9.43
CA GLY A 44 -17.10 -31.13 8.66
C GLY A 44 -16.77 -30.76 7.23
N PRO A 45 -17.56 -29.88 6.56
CA PRO A 45 -17.29 -29.44 5.21
C PRO A 45 -15.92 -28.83 5.08
N GLN A 46 -15.09 -29.37 4.19
CA GLN A 46 -13.71 -28.92 3.99
C GLN A 46 -13.58 -27.77 3.00
N LEU A 47 -14.57 -27.58 2.14
CA LEU A 47 -14.58 -26.50 1.17
C LEU A 47 -15.14 -25.23 1.85
N ILE A 48 -14.33 -24.19 1.89
CA ILE A 48 -14.75 -22.87 2.40
C ILE A 48 -15.02 -21.96 1.23
N LEU A 49 -16.24 -21.46 1.17
CA LEU A 49 -16.75 -20.60 0.11
C LEU A 49 -16.77 -19.13 0.51
N SER A 50 -16.70 -18.25 -0.50
CA SER A 50 -16.87 -16.82 -0.30
C SER A 50 -17.70 -16.22 -1.43
N ARG A 51 -18.58 -15.29 -1.07
CA ARG A 51 -19.32 -14.39 -1.97
C ARG A 51 -18.83 -12.95 -1.86
N THR A 52 -17.92 -12.68 -0.89
CA THR A 52 -17.33 -11.35 -0.67
C THR A 52 -15.95 -11.19 -1.31
N ALA A 53 -15.26 -12.29 -1.63
CA ALA A 53 -13.92 -12.25 -2.21
C ALA A 53 -13.89 -11.53 -3.57
N PRO A 54 -12.81 -10.76 -3.86
CA PRO A 54 -12.63 -10.13 -5.19
C PRO A 54 -12.65 -11.12 -6.36
N GLN A 55 -12.13 -12.33 -6.14
CA GLN A 55 -12.13 -13.38 -7.15
C GLN A 55 -13.54 -13.80 -7.58
N PHE A 56 -14.53 -13.65 -6.69
CA PHE A 56 -15.91 -14.00 -7.01
C PHE A 56 -16.48 -13.10 -8.11
N ILE A 57 -16.33 -11.78 -8.00
CA ILE A 57 -16.78 -10.86 -9.08
C ILE A 57 -16.01 -11.10 -10.38
N MET A 58 -14.71 -11.37 -10.31
CA MET A 58 -13.92 -11.68 -11.51
C MET A 58 -14.46 -12.92 -12.22
N LYS A 59 -14.80 -13.97 -11.48
CA LYS A 59 -15.40 -15.19 -12.04
C LYS A 59 -16.82 -15.00 -12.57
N LEU A 60 -17.60 -14.11 -11.99
CA LEU A 60 -18.91 -13.76 -12.53
C LEU A 60 -18.78 -13.06 -13.90
N PHE A 61 -17.81 -12.15 -14.04
CA PHE A 61 -17.53 -11.54 -15.34
C PHE A 61 -17.01 -12.55 -16.37
N GLU A 62 -16.19 -13.54 -15.99
CA GLU A 62 -15.77 -14.61 -16.90
C GLU A 62 -16.98 -15.39 -17.45
N LEU A 63 -18.01 -15.60 -16.63
CA LEU A 63 -19.23 -16.29 -17.06
C LEU A 63 -20.12 -15.46 -18.00
N GLU A 64 -20.16 -14.14 -17.78
CA GLU A 64 -21.05 -13.22 -18.52
C GLU A 64 -20.37 -12.62 -19.78
N VAL A 65 -19.05 -12.63 -19.84
CA VAL A 65 -18.22 -12.02 -20.90
C VAL A 65 -17.36 -13.10 -21.58
N PRO A 66 -17.84 -13.74 -22.65
CA PRO A 66 -17.10 -14.82 -23.33
C PRO A 66 -15.70 -14.41 -23.82
N GLU A 67 -15.51 -13.13 -24.13
CA GLU A 67 -14.24 -12.56 -24.57
C GLU A 67 -13.13 -12.71 -23.52
N ILE A 68 -13.49 -12.89 -22.24
CA ILE A 68 -12.52 -13.18 -21.16
C ILE A 68 -12.06 -14.64 -21.25
N GLU A 69 -12.97 -15.58 -21.46
CA GLU A 69 -12.64 -16.99 -21.65
C GLU A 69 -11.77 -17.20 -22.90
N GLU A 70 -12.07 -16.47 -23.97
CA GLU A 70 -11.31 -16.46 -25.23
C GLU A 70 -9.94 -15.75 -25.10
N ARG A 71 -9.60 -15.17 -23.93
CA ARG A 71 -8.39 -14.40 -23.66
C ARG A 71 -8.19 -13.16 -24.53
N LEU A 72 -9.28 -12.63 -25.07
CA LEU A 72 -9.31 -11.36 -25.80
C LEU A 72 -9.37 -10.17 -24.83
N LEU A 73 -9.90 -10.40 -23.64
CA LEU A 73 -10.04 -9.42 -22.56
C LEU A 73 -9.61 -10.07 -21.24
N GLU A 74 -9.02 -9.28 -20.36
CA GLU A 74 -8.52 -9.73 -19.07
C GLU A 74 -8.96 -8.80 -17.95
N ILE A 75 -9.35 -9.37 -16.81
CA ILE A 75 -9.56 -8.60 -15.57
C ILE A 75 -8.26 -8.67 -14.77
N LYS A 76 -7.61 -7.53 -14.61
CA LYS A 76 -6.32 -7.43 -13.91
C LYS A 76 -6.46 -7.43 -12.39
N SER A 77 -7.48 -6.76 -11.88
CA SER A 77 -7.73 -6.63 -10.43
C SER A 77 -9.20 -6.31 -10.17
N ALA A 78 -9.59 -6.50 -8.92
CA ALA A 78 -10.91 -6.13 -8.43
C ALA A 78 -10.81 -5.69 -6.97
N ALA A 79 -11.58 -4.65 -6.61
CA ALA A 79 -11.76 -4.18 -5.24
C ALA A 79 -13.26 -4.12 -4.93
N ARG A 80 -13.65 -4.52 -3.71
CA ARG A 80 -15.05 -4.65 -3.37
C ARG A 80 -15.38 -4.09 -1.99
N ASP A 81 -16.52 -3.46 -1.94
CA ASP A 81 -17.30 -3.22 -0.73
C ASP A 81 -18.60 -4.04 -0.86
N PRO A 82 -18.59 -5.30 -0.37
CA PRO A 82 -19.60 -6.28 -0.73
C PRO A 82 -21.03 -5.82 -0.46
N GLY A 83 -21.89 -5.94 -1.48
CA GLY A 83 -23.29 -5.52 -1.43
C GLY A 83 -23.50 -4.01 -1.60
N ILE A 84 -22.46 -3.22 -1.81
CA ILE A 84 -22.54 -1.77 -1.98
C ILE A 84 -21.92 -1.35 -3.32
N ARG A 85 -20.62 -1.52 -3.49
CA ARG A 85 -19.89 -1.07 -4.68
C ARG A 85 -18.64 -1.91 -4.92
N ALA A 86 -18.28 -2.09 -6.18
CA ALA A 86 -17.04 -2.72 -6.60
C ALA A 86 -16.39 -1.91 -7.72
N LYS A 87 -15.09 -2.07 -7.88
CA LYS A 87 -14.33 -1.64 -9.05
C LYS A 87 -13.58 -2.82 -9.62
N ILE A 88 -13.59 -2.95 -10.95
CA ILE A 88 -12.79 -3.94 -11.68
C ILE A 88 -11.90 -3.22 -12.69
N ALA A 89 -10.68 -3.70 -12.85
CA ALA A 89 -9.75 -3.20 -13.85
C ALA A 89 -9.67 -4.18 -15.02
N VAL A 90 -9.98 -3.70 -16.22
CA VAL A 90 -10.04 -4.50 -17.43
C VAL A 90 -8.98 -4.07 -18.43
N HIS A 91 -8.44 -5.04 -19.18
CA HIS A 91 -7.40 -4.82 -20.16
C HIS A 91 -7.61 -5.66 -21.40
N THR A 92 -7.22 -5.16 -22.55
CA THR A 92 -7.13 -5.92 -23.80
C THR A 92 -5.88 -5.54 -24.58
N ASN A 93 -5.28 -6.51 -25.23
CA ASN A 93 -4.22 -6.28 -26.20
C ASN A 93 -4.74 -6.04 -27.63
N ASP A 94 -6.02 -6.30 -27.88
CA ASP A 94 -6.64 -6.09 -29.20
C ASP A 94 -7.28 -4.71 -29.27
N ARG A 95 -6.68 -3.81 -30.04
CA ARG A 95 -7.15 -2.43 -30.24
C ARG A 95 -8.57 -2.30 -30.83
N ARG A 96 -9.10 -3.40 -31.38
CA ARG A 96 -10.46 -3.42 -31.97
C ARG A 96 -11.54 -3.65 -30.93
N ILE A 97 -11.16 -4.06 -29.71
CA ILE A 97 -12.07 -4.36 -28.61
C ILE A 97 -12.10 -3.16 -27.66
N ASP A 98 -13.30 -2.66 -27.38
CA ASP A 98 -13.53 -1.75 -26.26
C ASP A 98 -13.74 -2.60 -24.98
N PRO A 99 -12.76 -2.64 -24.07
CA PRO A 99 -12.83 -3.53 -22.91
C PRO A 99 -13.95 -3.13 -21.94
N ILE A 100 -14.22 -1.83 -21.78
CA ILE A 100 -15.29 -1.34 -20.92
C ILE A 100 -16.65 -1.67 -21.52
N GLY A 101 -16.87 -1.30 -22.77
CA GLY A 101 -18.12 -1.57 -23.48
C GLY A 101 -18.45 -3.06 -23.58
N THR A 102 -17.43 -3.91 -23.75
CA THR A 102 -17.58 -5.36 -23.78
C THR A 102 -18.06 -5.92 -22.44
N CYS A 103 -17.51 -5.44 -21.32
CA CYS A 103 -17.94 -5.85 -19.98
C CYS A 103 -19.34 -5.30 -19.61
N VAL A 104 -19.66 -4.09 -20.06
CA VAL A 104 -20.99 -3.50 -19.84
C VAL A 104 -22.07 -4.31 -20.61
N GLY A 105 -21.76 -4.68 -21.84
CA GLY A 105 -22.68 -5.40 -22.71
C GLY A 105 -23.80 -4.52 -23.28
N MET A 106 -24.59 -5.09 -24.19
CA MET A 106 -25.67 -4.35 -24.84
C MET A 106 -26.68 -3.84 -23.82
N ARG A 107 -26.86 -2.51 -23.77
CA ARG A 107 -27.74 -1.84 -22.80
C ARG A 107 -27.42 -2.17 -21.32
N GLY A 108 -26.18 -2.54 -21.02
CA GLY A 108 -25.76 -2.89 -19.67
C GLY A 108 -26.14 -4.32 -19.24
N SER A 109 -26.54 -5.20 -20.15
CA SER A 109 -27.06 -6.53 -19.81
C SER A 109 -26.08 -7.38 -19.02
N ARG A 110 -24.79 -7.35 -19.39
CA ARG A 110 -23.75 -8.17 -18.73
C ARG A 110 -23.44 -7.66 -17.33
N VAL A 111 -23.18 -6.35 -17.18
CA VAL A 111 -22.91 -5.77 -15.86
C VAL A 111 -24.12 -5.84 -14.93
N GLN A 112 -25.35 -5.75 -15.46
CA GLN A 112 -26.58 -5.94 -14.68
C GLN A 112 -26.74 -7.37 -14.16
N ALA A 113 -26.40 -8.39 -14.97
CA ALA A 113 -26.42 -9.79 -14.53
C ALA A 113 -25.47 -10.01 -13.35
N VAL A 114 -24.24 -9.46 -13.42
CA VAL A 114 -23.28 -9.51 -12.31
C VAL A 114 -23.80 -8.74 -11.10
N THR A 115 -24.31 -7.53 -11.28
CA THR A 115 -24.87 -6.70 -10.19
C THR A 115 -26.01 -7.41 -9.45
N GLN A 116 -26.88 -8.10 -10.18
CA GLN A 116 -27.99 -8.87 -9.59
C GLN A 116 -27.47 -10.05 -8.76
N GLU A 117 -26.49 -10.79 -9.25
CA GLU A 117 -25.85 -11.90 -8.51
C GLU A 117 -25.17 -11.38 -7.24
N LEU A 118 -24.65 -10.16 -7.24
CA LEU A 118 -23.98 -9.51 -6.11
C LEU A 118 -24.94 -8.72 -5.20
N ALA A 119 -26.21 -9.08 -5.17
CA ALA A 119 -27.24 -8.46 -4.32
C ALA A 119 -27.37 -6.93 -4.53
N GLY A 120 -27.19 -6.45 -5.75
CA GLY A 120 -27.31 -5.04 -6.09
C GLY A 120 -26.02 -4.22 -5.95
N GLU A 121 -24.88 -4.83 -5.77
CA GLU A 121 -23.56 -4.19 -5.71
C GLU A 121 -23.27 -3.45 -7.04
N ARG A 122 -23.04 -2.14 -6.96
CA ARG A 122 -22.72 -1.33 -8.16
C ARG A 122 -21.28 -1.63 -8.60
N VAL A 123 -21.11 -1.86 -9.90
CA VAL A 123 -19.80 -2.18 -10.47
C VAL A 123 -19.30 -1.05 -11.35
N ASP A 124 -18.16 -0.47 -10.99
CA ASP A 124 -17.41 0.46 -11.82
C ASP A 124 -16.36 -0.31 -12.62
N ILE A 125 -16.37 -0.16 -13.93
CA ILE A 125 -15.40 -0.80 -14.82
C ILE A 125 -14.34 0.24 -15.18
N VAL A 126 -13.10 -0.05 -14.80
CA VAL A 126 -11.93 0.83 -14.98
C VAL A 126 -11.00 0.25 -16.02
N LEU A 127 -10.49 1.08 -16.91
CA LEU A 127 -9.46 0.65 -17.85
C LEU A 127 -8.12 0.50 -17.09
N TRP A 128 -7.55 -0.70 -17.16
CA TRP A 128 -6.21 -0.91 -16.63
C TRP A 128 -5.18 -0.23 -17.52
N ALA A 129 -4.19 0.42 -16.93
CA ALA A 129 -3.06 1.01 -17.61
C ALA A 129 -1.74 0.53 -17.01
N ALA A 130 -0.71 0.36 -17.86
CA ALA A 130 0.64 0.00 -17.42
C ALA A 130 1.30 1.14 -16.64
N ASP A 131 0.99 2.39 -16.99
CA ASP A 131 1.38 3.57 -16.22
C ASP A 131 0.52 3.65 -14.95
N PRO A 132 1.13 3.54 -13.76
CA PRO A 132 0.40 3.57 -12.49
C PRO A 132 -0.40 4.87 -12.28
N ALA A 133 0.13 6.02 -12.71
CA ALA A 133 -0.55 7.30 -12.59
C ALA A 133 -1.84 7.34 -13.41
N GLN A 134 -1.79 6.88 -14.66
CA GLN A 134 -2.97 6.77 -15.53
C GLN A 134 -3.99 5.78 -14.95
N PHE A 135 -3.54 4.68 -14.37
CA PHE A 135 -4.43 3.71 -13.74
C PHE A 135 -5.14 4.28 -12.52
N VAL A 136 -4.43 5.00 -11.65
CA VAL A 136 -5.03 5.67 -10.48
C VAL A 136 -6.03 6.74 -10.91
N ILE A 137 -5.71 7.55 -11.93
CA ILE A 137 -6.64 8.55 -12.49
C ILE A 137 -7.94 7.89 -12.95
N GLY A 138 -7.84 6.81 -13.71
CA GLY A 138 -9.01 6.04 -14.15
C GLY A 138 -9.81 5.42 -13.00
N ALA A 139 -9.12 4.93 -11.98
CA ALA A 139 -9.73 4.31 -10.80
C ALA A 139 -10.50 5.31 -9.93
N LEU A 140 -10.14 6.58 -9.93
CA LEU A 140 -10.81 7.66 -9.19
C LEU A 140 -12.08 8.20 -9.89
N ALA A 141 -12.35 7.79 -11.13
CA ALA A 141 -13.55 8.20 -11.82
C ALA A 141 -14.80 8.04 -10.92
N PRO A 142 -15.79 8.97 -10.99
CA PRO A 142 -15.95 10.05 -11.99
C PRO A 142 -15.23 11.36 -11.63
N ALA A 143 -14.39 11.40 -10.59
CA ALA A 143 -13.64 12.60 -10.23
C ALA A 143 -12.58 12.93 -11.30
N GLU A 144 -12.43 14.20 -11.59
CA GLU A 144 -11.39 14.71 -12.48
C GLU A 144 -10.14 15.06 -11.66
N VAL A 145 -8.98 14.62 -12.14
CA VAL A 145 -7.69 14.83 -11.50
C VAL A 145 -6.95 15.95 -12.22
N SER A 146 -6.49 16.95 -11.47
CA SER A 146 -5.72 18.08 -12.01
C SER A 146 -4.26 17.72 -12.23
N SER A 147 -3.63 17.11 -11.23
CA SER A 147 -2.25 16.62 -11.31
C SER A 147 -2.02 15.46 -10.36
N ILE A 148 -0.92 14.73 -10.60
CA ILE A 148 -0.55 13.58 -9.78
C ILE A 148 0.97 13.57 -9.61
N LEU A 149 1.42 13.32 -8.38
CA LEU A 149 2.81 13.15 -8.03
C LEU A 149 3.02 11.73 -7.51
N VAL A 150 3.92 11.00 -8.14
CA VAL A 150 4.20 9.60 -7.80
C VAL A 150 5.42 9.53 -6.88
N ASP A 151 5.28 8.89 -5.72
CA ASP A 151 6.35 8.53 -4.81
C ASP A 151 6.54 7.01 -4.86
N GLU A 152 7.50 6.55 -5.65
CA GLU A 152 7.77 5.13 -5.84
C GLU A 152 8.34 4.47 -4.57
N GLU A 153 9.12 5.20 -3.77
CA GLU A 153 9.73 4.66 -2.55
C GLU A 153 8.68 4.32 -1.49
N LYS A 154 7.70 5.20 -1.32
CA LYS A 154 6.58 4.99 -0.39
C LYS A 154 5.43 4.22 -1.00
N HIS A 155 5.50 3.90 -2.29
CA HIS A 155 4.40 3.30 -3.06
C HIS A 155 3.08 4.09 -2.90
N ALA A 156 3.18 5.42 -2.97
CA ALA A 156 2.11 6.35 -2.73
C ALA A 156 2.01 7.39 -3.86
N MET A 157 0.84 7.94 -4.04
CA MET A 157 0.58 9.02 -4.98
C MET A 157 -0.16 10.15 -4.31
N ASP A 158 0.33 11.36 -4.51
CA ASP A 158 -0.37 12.58 -4.16
C ASP A 158 -1.19 13.04 -5.36
N VAL A 159 -2.50 13.01 -5.21
CA VAL A 159 -3.45 13.30 -6.28
C VAL A 159 -4.12 14.63 -5.99
N VAL A 160 -3.89 15.59 -6.87
CA VAL A 160 -4.45 16.94 -6.75
C VAL A 160 -5.73 17.02 -7.56
N VAL A 161 -6.77 17.48 -6.90
CA VAL A 161 -8.11 17.70 -7.47
C VAL A 161 -8.60 19.08 -7.08
N ASP A 162 -9.53 19.64 -7.85
CA ASP A 162 -10.21 20.86 -7.42
C ASP A 162 -11.19 20.58 -6.26
N GLU A 163 -11.66 21.61 -5.60
CA GLU A 163 -12.56 21.47 -4.44
C GLU A 163 -13.87 20.74 -4.79
N GLU A 164 -14.40 20.93 -6.00
CA GLU A 164 -15.64 20.26 -6.43
C GLU A 164 -15.40 18.76 -6.62
N ASN A 165 -14.28 18.39 -7.17
CA ASN A 165 -13.90 16.99 -7.40
C ASN A 165 -13.38 16.29 -6.14
N LEU A 166 -12.91 17.00 -5.11
CA LEU A 166 -12.39 16.39 -3.89
C LEU A 166 -13.43 15.49 -3.21
N ALA A 167 -14.65 16.00 -3.03
CA ALA A 167 -15.72 15.24 -2.42
C ALA A 167 -16.12 14.01 -3.26
N ILE A 168 -16.06 14.12 -4.58
CA ILE A 168 -16.35 13.03 -5.52
C ILE A 168 -15.24 11.98 -5.48
N ALA A 169 -13.99 12.42 -5.47
CA ALA A 169 -12.82 11.54 -5.40
C ALA A 169 -12.79 10.73 -4.10
N ILE A 170 -13.06 11.36 -2.97
CA ILE A 170 -13.17 10.70 -1.67
C ILE A 170 -14.36 9.73 -1.68
N GLY A 171 -15.50 10.19 -2.17
CA GLY A 171 -16.76 9.44 -2.14
C GLY A 171 -17.36 9.34 -0.73
N ARG A 172 -18.53 8.72 -0.64
CA ARG A 172 -19.22 8.54 0.64
C ARG A 172 -18.37 7.71 1.61
N SER A 173 -18.04 8.29 2.75
CA SER A 173 -17.20 7.64 3.79
C SER A 173 -15.85 7.13 3.25
N GLY A 174 -15.26 7.83 2.29
CA GLY A 174 -13.98 7.44 1.70
C GLY A 174 -14.05 6.21 0.76
N GLN A 175 -15.22 5.77 0.36
CA GLN A 175 -15.40 4.55 -0.42
C GLN A 175 -14.69 4.61 -1.77
N ASN A 176 -14.80 5.73 -2.50
CA ASN A 176 -14.23 5.81 -3.85
C ASN A 176 -12.71 5.73 -3.83
N VAL A 177 -12.05 6.53 -2.98
CA VAL A 177 -10.58 6.51 -2.85
C VAL A 177 -10.07 5.18 -2.28
N ARG A 178 -10.76 4.59 -1.30
CA ARG A 178 -10.39 3.29 -0.75
C ARG A 178 -10.44 2.18 -1.79
N LEU A 179 -11.54 2.08 -2.55
CA LEU A 179 -11.66 1.10 -3.62
C LEU A 179 -10.63 1.34 -4.75
N ALA A 180 -10.34 2.60 -5.08
CA ALA A 180 -9.29 2.93 -6.05
C ALA A 180 -7.91 2.51 -5.55
N SER A 181 -7.60 2.73 -4.29
CA SER A 181 -6.35 2.30 -3.65
C SER A 181 -6.22 0.77 -3.64
N GLU A 182 -7.26 0.05 -3.23
CA GLU A 182 -7.28 -1.43 -3.26
C GLU A 182 -7.15 -1.99 -4.68
N LEU A 183 -7.81 -1.36 -5.66
CA LEU A 183 -7.79 -1.78 -7.07
C LEU A 183 -6.40 -1.65 -7.69
N THR A 184 -5.74 -0.52 -7.44
CA THR A 184 -4.45 -0.17 -8.04
C THR A 184 -3.26 -0.66 -7.25
N GLY A 185 -3.44 -0.95 -5.96
CA GLY A 185 -2.38 -1.31 -5.03
C GLY A 185 -1.54 -0.12 -4.55
N TRP A 186 -1.91 1.12 -4.90
CA TRP A 186 -1.20 2.33 -4.49
C TRP A 186 -1.92 3.05 -3.35
N THR A 187 -1.15 3.61 -2.43
CA THR A 187 -1.69 4.53 -1.44
C THR A 187 -2.02 5.86 -2.11
N ILE A 188 -3.25 6.31 -2.03
CA ILE A 188 -3.73 7.53 -2.71
C ILE A 188 -3.99 8.60 -1.67
N ASN A 189 -3.26 9.70 -1.74
CA ASN A 189 -3.46 10.89 -0.93
C ASN A 189 -4.15 11.96 -1.78
N LEU A 190 -5.39 12.28 -1.44
CA LEU A 190 -6.16 13.31 -2.12
C LEU A 190 -5.94 14.66 -1.45
N MET A 191 -5.73 15.68 -2.25
CA MET A 191 -5.53 17.06 -1.78
C MET A 191 -6.01 18.08 -2.80
N THR A 192 -6.29 19.29 -2.34
CA THR A 192 -6.55 20.43 -3.20
C THR A 192 -5.26 21.04 -3.73
N GLU A 193 -5.38 21.92 -4.71
CA GLU A 193 -4.22 22.69 -5.23
C GLU A 193 -3.55 23.53 -4.13
N GLU A 194 -4.35 24.14 -3.26
CA GLU A 194 -3.83 24.93 -2.12
C GLU A 194 -3.04 24.06 -1.13
N GLU A 195 -3.59 22.90 -0.79
CA GLU A 195 -2.92 21.93 0.09
C GLU A 195 -1.63 21.38 -0.53
N SER A 196 -1.63 21.13 -1.84
CA SER A 196 -0.46 20.70 -2.59
C SER A 196 0.64 21.76 -2.58
N GLN A 197 0.29 23.01 -2.86
CA GLN A 197 1.24 24.12 -2.84
C GLN A 197 1.82 24.32 -1.44
N LYS A 198 0.98 24.26 -0.41
CA LYS A 198 1.42 24.37 0.98
C LYS A 198 2.39 23.25 1.35
N LYS A 199 2.07 22.00 0.98
CA LYS A 199 2.94 20.84 1.20
C LYS A 199 4.29 21.01 0.51
N GLN A 200 4.30 21.46 -0.75
CA GLN A 200 5.54 21.74 -1.50
C GLN A 200 6.36 22.85 -0.85
N GLN A 201 5.72 23.94 -0.38
CA GLN A 201 6.40 25.03 0.32
C GLN A 201 7.01 24.55 1.65
N GLU A 202 6.29 23.76 2.42
CA GLU A 202 6.78 23.18 3.67
C GLU A 202 7.96 22.24 3.44
N GLU A 203 7.89 21.39 2.40
CA GLU A 203 8.96 20.48 2.02
C GLU A 203 10.20 21.23 1.52
N SER A 204 10.02 22.19 0.63
CA SER A 204 11.11 23.08 0.18
C SER A 204 11.73 23.85 1.35
N GLY A 205 10.93 24.33 2.28
CA GLY A 205 11.42 24.99 3.49
C GLY A 205 12.27 24.08 4.38
N ARG A 206 11.88 22.82 4.54
CA ARG A 206 12.68 21.83 5.29
C ARG A 206 14.00 21.49 4.60
N ILE A 207 13.96 21.30 3.28
CA ILE A 207 15.17 21.03 2.48
C ILE A 207 16.11 22.22 2.53
N LYS A 208 15.59 23.44 2.37
CA LYS A 208 16.33 24.69 2.49
C LYS A 208 17.05 24.80 3.83
N GLN A 209 16.31 24.56 4.92
CA GLN A 209 16.90 24.57 6.25
C GLN A 209 17.97 23.50 6.42
N LEU A 210 17.74 22.28 5.90
CA LEU A 210 18.71 21.20 5.91
C LEU A 210 20.00 21.61 5.20
N PHE A 211 19.93 22.22 4.02
CA PHE A 211 21.09 22.64 3.26
C PHE A 211 21.82 23.79 3.97
N MET A 212 21.11 24.78 4.48
CA MET A 212 21.70 25.88 5.23
C MET A 212 22.46 25.39 6.48
N GLU A 213 21.87 24.48 7.25
CA GLU A 213 22.46 23.97 8.49
C GLU A 213 23.58 22.96 8.24
N ARG A 214 23.44 22.07 7.25
CA ARG A 214 24.37 20.95 7.02
C ARG A 214 25.47 21.26 6.05
N LEU A 215 25.20 22.11 5.05
CA LEU A 215 26.20 22.52 4.06
C LEU A 215 26.82 23.86 4.43
N ASP A 216 26.33 24.55 5.46
CA ASP A 216 26.78 25.89 5.87
C ASP A 216 26.78 26.87 4.67
N VAL A 217 25.64 26.92 3.98
CA VAL A 217 25.41 27.78 2.81
C VAL A 217 24.35 28.83 3.16
N ASP A 218 24.36 29.92 2.39
CA ASP A 218 23.33 30.94 2.50
C ASP A 218 22.03 30.51 1.83
N GLU A 219 20.99 31.29 2.05
CA GLU A 219 19.64 31.04 1.54
C GLU A 219 19.61 30.97 -0.01
N GLU A 220 20.40 31.83 -0.68
CA GLU A 220 20.45 31.90 -2.14
C GLU A 220 21.01 30.61 -2.75
N VAL A 221 22.08 30.08 -2.21
CA VAL A 221 22.69 28.81 -2.65
C VAL A 221 21.76 27.64 -2.37
N ALA A 222 21.08 27.61 -1.21
CA ALA A 222 20.10 26.58 -0.90
C ALA A 222 18.91 26.60 -1.87
N ASP A 223 18.40 27.79 -2.22
CA ASP A 223 17.32 27.94 -3.19
C ASP A 223 17.72 27.47 -4.59
N ILE A 224 18.95 27.78 -5.04
CA ILE A 224 19.48 27.30 -6.32
C ILE A 224 19.54 25.77 -6.34
N LEU A 225 20.04 25.13 -5.29
CA LEU A 225 20.10 23.67 -5.19
C LEU A 225 18.71 23.05 -5.30
N ILE A 226 17.72 23.62 -4.62
CA ILE A 226 16.33 23.15 -4.68
C ILE A 226 15.72 23.32 -6.06
N GLN A 227 15.96 24.47 -6.72
CA GLN A 227 15.47 24.74 -8.07
C GLN A 227 16.06 23.78 -9.11
N GLU A 228 17.30 23.35 -8.92
CA GLU A 228 17.97 22.35 -9.77
C GLU A 228 17.59 20.89 -9.41
N GLY A 229 16.68 20.70 -8.46
CA GLY A 229 16.10 19.40 -8.12
C GLY A 229 16.81 18.63 -7.02
N PHE A 230 17.79 19.21 -6.35
CA PHE A 230 18.45 18.58 -5.21
C PHE A 230 17.55 18.60 -3.98
N SER A 231 17.38 17.45 -3.34
CA SER A 231 16.52 17.29 -2.16
C SER A 231 17.23 16.65 -0.96
N THR A 232 18.37 16.01 -1.19
CA THR A 232 19.13 15.28 -0.17
C THR A 232 20.60 15.64 -0.16
N LEU A 233 21.28 15.40 0.96
CA LEU A 233 22.73 15.57 1.07
C LEU A 233 23.49 14.56 0.20
N GLU A 234 22.95 13.37 0.04
CA GLU A 234 23.49 12.30 -0.79
C GLU A 234 23.55 12.73 -2.26
N GLU A 235 22.50 13.35 -2.77
CA GLU A 235 22.46 13.87 -4.13
C GLU A 235 23.56 14.91 -4.35
N VAL A 236 23.71 15.86 -3.43
CA VAL A 236 24.77 16.88 -3.51
C VAL A 236 26.17 16.25 -3.40
N ALA A 237 26.34 15.24 -2.55
CA ALA A 237 27.64 14.60 -2.32
C ALA A 237 28.12 13.74 -3.51
N TYR A 238 27.20 13.07 -4.20
CA TYR A 238 27.53 11.99 -5.14
C TYR A 238 27.11 12.24 -6.59
N VAL A 239 26.36 13.31 -6.88
CA VAL A 239 26.05 13.69 -8.26
C VAL A 239 27.35 13.90 -9.06
N PRO A 240 27.37 13.56 -10.36
CA PRO A 240 28.53 13.84 -11.22
C PRO A 240 28.88 15.34 -11.22
N ILE A 241 30.20 15.64 -11.12
CA ILE A 241 30.68 17.03 -11.09
C ILE A 241 30.18 17.82 -12.31
N ASN A 242 30.14 17.19 -13.46
CA ASN A 242 29.73 17.83 -14.71
C ASN A 242 28.26 18.32 -14.64
N GLU A 243 27.39 17.60 -13.99
CA GLU A 243 25.98 17.99 -13.82
C GLU A 243 25.86 19.23 -12.92
N MET A 244 26.64 19.30 -11.84
CA MET A 244 26.66 20.50 -10.98
C MET A 244 27.31 21.72 -11.68
N LEU A 245 28.25 21.50 -12.59
CA LEU A 245 28.89 22.56 -13.37
C LEU A 245 27.98 23.12 -14.47
N GLU A 246 26.92 22.43 -14.84
CA GLU A 246 25.89 22.95 -15.75
C GLU A 246 25.02 24.04 -15.10
N ILE A 247 25.10 24.17 -13.78
CA ILE A 247 24.41 25.22 -13.03
C ILE A 247 25.23 26.51 -13.17
N ASP A 248 24.71 27.49 -13.90
CA ASP A 248 25.41 28.75 -14.21
C ASP A 248 25.92 29.51 -12.96
N ALA A 249 25.30 29.31 -11.80
CA ALA A 249 25.66 29.98 -10.56
C ALA A 249 26.86 29.35 -9.84
N PHE A 250 27.33 28.18 -10.27
CA PHE A 250 28.37 27.42 -9.57
C PHE A 250 29.63 27.29 -10.45
N ASP A 251 30.77 27.68 -9.88
CA ASP A 251 32.07 27.38 -10.42
C ASP A 251 32.63 26.07 -9.88
N GLU A 252 33.76 25.59 -10.42
CA GLU A 252 34.40 24.34 -10.01
C GLU A 252 34.76 24.30 -8.51
N ASN A 253 35.18 25.46 -7.96
CA ASN A 253 35.56 25.60 -6.57
C ASN A 253 34.29 25.46 -5.67
N THR A 254 33.21 26.13 -6.04
CA THR A 254 31.92 26.05 -5.36
C THR A 254 31.37 24.62 -5.36
N VAL A 255 31.41 23.95 -6.52
CA VAL A 255 30.95 22.57 -6.65
C VAL A 255 31.77 21.62 -5.76
N ASN A 256 33.07 21.73 -5.77
CA ASN A 256 33.94 20.89 -4.94
C ASN A 256 33.73 21.15 -3.44
N GLU A 257 33.54 22.41 -3.06
CA GLU A 257 33.24 22.78 -1.68
C GLU A 257 31.90 22.22 -1.21
N LEU A 258 30.83 22.37 -2.00
CA LEU A 258 29.51 21.84 -1.67
C LEU A 258 29.52 20.31 -1.53
N ARG A 259 30.18 19.63 -2.43
CA ARG A 259 30.32 18.16 -2.38
C ARG A 259 31.12 17.69 -1.16
N SER A 260 32.19 18.41 -0.83
CA SER A 260 33.00 18.14 0.37
C SER A 260 32.20 18.33 1.64
N ARG A 261 31.46 19.42 1.74
CA ARG A 261 30.60 19.69 2.90
C ARG A 261 29.48 18.68 3.03
N ALA A 262 28.84 18.27 1.92
CA ALA A 262 27.83 17.25 1.91
C ALA A 262 28.37 15.88 2.38
N ARG A 263 29.53 15.47 1.91
CA ARG A 263 30.20 14.24 2.38
C ARG A 263 30.56 14.30 3.86
N ASN A 264 31.07 15.42 4.34
CA ASN A 264 31.40 15.60 5.74
C ASN A 264 30.15 15.59 6.62
N ALA A 265 29.06 16.19 6.19
CA ALA A 265 27.78 16.15 6.89
C ALA A 265 27.21 14.73 6.97
N LEU A 266 27.28 13.95 5.90
CA LEU A 266 26.87 12.54 5.86
C LEU A 266 27.75 11.67 6.77
N LEU A 267 29.06 11.88 6.77
CA LEU A 267 29.98 11.19 7.66
C LEU A 267 29.69 11.51 9.12
N ALA A 268 29.48 12.77 9.46
CA ALA A 268 29.11 13.19 10.82
C ALA A 268 27.78 12.56 11.26
N GLN A 269 26.81 12.48 10.36
CA GLN A 269 25.53 11.83 10.63
C GLN A 269 25.68 10.31 10.85
N ALA A 270 26.52 9.64 10.06
CA ALA A 270 26.82 8.22 10.22
C ALA A 270 27.50 7.93 11.56
N ILE A 271 28.49 8.75 11.94
CA ILE A 271 29.19 8.64 13.24
C ILE A 271 28.21 8.86 14.41
N ALA A 272 27.37 9.88 14.33
CA ALA A 272 26.38 10.16 15.37
C ALA A 272 25.34 9.03 15.50
N SER A 273 24.97 8.39 14.38
CA SER A 273 24.09 7.22 14.39
C SER A 273 24.77 6.00 15.02
N GLU A 274 26.04 5.75 14.71
CA GLU A 274 26.81 4.66 15.32
C GLU A 274 26.99 4.87 16.83
N GLU A 275 27.29 6.09 17.27
CA GLU A 275 27.37 6.43 18.70
C GLU A 275 26.00 6.28 19.40
N SER A 276 24.90 6.59 18.72
CA SER A 276 23.54 6.48 19.26
C SER A 276 23.10 5.03 19.47
N ILE A 277 23.66 4.10 18.69
CA ILE A 277 23.36 2.66 18.83
C ILE A 277 24.39 1.94 19.72
N GLU A 278 25.36 2.66 20.27
CA GLU A 278 26.31 2.07 21.23
C GLU A 278 25.54 1.59 22.47
N GLY A 279 25.69 0.30 22.77
CA GLY A 279 24.94 -0.36 23.85
C GLY A 279 23.56 -0.90 23.46
N VAL A 280 23.20 -0.87 22.18
CA VAL A 280 22.04 -1.58 21.64
C VAL A 280 22.38 -3.04 21.43
N ASP A 281 21.45 -3.92 21.81
CA ASP A 281 21.63 -5.38 21.67
C ASP A 281 21.72 -5.77 20.18
N GLN A 282 22.68 -6.64 19.87
CA GLN A 282 22.86 -7.17 18.53
C GLN A 282 21.62 -7.90 18.01
N ALA A 283 20.87 -8.56 18.89
CA ALA A 283 19.61 -9.23 18.51
C ALA A 283 18.54 -8.26 18.03
N LEU A 284 18.53 -7.02 18.56
CA LEU A 284 17.64 -5.96 18.08
C LEU A 284 18.09 -5.44 16.70
N LEU A 285 19.38 -5.24 16.49
CA LEU A 285 19.93 -4.75 15.22
C LEU A 285 19.78 -5.75 14.06
N GLN A 286 19.70 -7.05 14.34
CA GLN A 286 19.55 -8.10 13.35
C GLN A 286 18.09 -8.42 12.97
N LEU A 287 17.11 -7.74 13.58
CA LEU A 287 15.71 -7.95 13.24
C LEU A 287 15.42 -7.53 11.80
N GLN A 288 14.63 -8.35 11.12
CA GLN A 288 14.19 -8.03 9.77
C GLN A 288 13.34 -6.76 9.78
N GLY A 289 13.73 -5.77 8.99
CA GLY A 289 13.10 -4.46 8.94
C GLY A 289 13.70 -3.41 9.88
N MET A 290 14.75 -3.77 10.65
CA MET A 290 15.52 -2.83 11.45
C MET A 290 16.64 -2.21 10.59
N ASP A 291 16.74 -0.89 10.63
CA ASP A 291 17.87 -0.14 10.08
C ASP A 291 18.55 0.71 11.14
N THR A 292 19.73 1.23 10.84
CA THR A 292 20.56 1.97 11.79
C THR A 292 19.84 3.24 12.32
N GLN A 293 19.07 3.91 11.47
CA GLN A 293 18.33 5.13 11.87
C GLN A 293 17.19 4.80 12.81
N LEU A 294 16.47 3.71 12.53
CA LEU A 294 15.40 3.24 13.39
C LEU A 294 15.94 2.77 14.75
N ALA A 295 17.03 2.03 14.74
CA ALA A 295 17.72 1.59 15.95
C ALA A 295 18.19 2.78 16.81
N ALA A 296 18.72 3.84 16.18
CA ALA A 296 19.10 5.06 16.88
C ALA A 296 17.91 5.79 17.51
N ARG A 297 16.76 5.88 16.81
CA ARG A 297 15.52 6.45 17.35
C ARG A 297 14.99 5.67 18.53
N LEU A 298 14.98 4.36 18.44
CA LEU A 298 14.56 3.47 19.52
C LEU A 298 15.48 3.60 20.75
N ALA A 299 16.80 3.61 20.52
CA ALA A 299 17.79 3.80 21.59
C ALA A 299 17.63 5.14 22.30
N ALA A 300 17.35 6.22 21.56
CA ALA A 300 17.06 7.54 22.12
C ALA A 300 15.79 7.55 23.00
N SER A 301 14.83 6.68 22.72
CA SER A 301 13.62 6.47 23.50
C SER A 301 13.79 5.43 24.62
N GLY A 302 15.00 4.93 24.84
CA GLY A 302 15.32 3.96 25.90
C GLY A 302 15.12 2.50 25.52
N ILE A 303 14.77 2.19 24.27
CA ILE A 303 14.56 0.82 23.76
C ILE A 303 15.86 0.36 23.15
N LYS A 304 16.58 -0.49 23.90
CA LYS A 304 17.92 -0.96 23.55
C LYS A 304 18.02 -2.46 23.35
N THR A 305 17.01 -3.20 23.78
CA THR A 305 16.99 -4.65 23.66
C THR A 305 15.82 -5.12 22.79
N ARG A 306 15.94 -6.36 22.30
CA ARG A 306 14.85 -7.02 21.55
C ARG A 306 13.60 -7.17 22.41
N ASP A 307 13.75 -7.42 23.70
CA ASP A 307 12.63 -7.55 24.64
C ASP A 307 11.94 -6.22 24.90
N ASP A 308 12.68 -5.12 25.03
CA ASP A 308 12.08 -3.79 25.14
C ASP A 308 11.16 -3.47 23.96
N LEU A 309 11.58 -3.84 22.75
CA LEU A 309 10.76 -3.68 21.54
C LEU A 309 9.55 -4.61 21.54
N ALA A 310 9.71 -5.84 22.01
CA ALA A 310 8.67 -6.83 22.09
C ALA A 310 7.55 -6.46 23.08
N ASP A 311 7.86 -5.69 24.11
CA ASP A 311 6.93 -5.22 25.13
C ASP A 311 6.05 -4.03 24.66
N LEU A 312 6.45 -3.34 23.58
CA LEU A 312 5.69 -2.19 23.07
C LEU A 312 4.36 -2.57 22.42
N ALA A 313 3.40 -1.66 22.52
CA ALA A 313 2.20 -1.68 21.70
C ALA A 313 2.49 -1.10 20.30
N VAL A 314 1.67 -1.51 19.31
CA VAL A 314 1.81 -1.04 17.92
C VAL A 314 1.67 0.48 17.84
N ASP A 315 0.72 1.04 18.57
CA ASP A 315 0.44 2.48 18.60
C ASP A 315 1.62 3.26 19.20
N GLU A 316 2.21 2.76 20.27
CA GLU A 316 3.40 3.36 20.90
C GLU A 316 4.59 3.40 19.95
N LEU A 317 4.88 2.30 19.26
CA LEU A 317 5.96 2.23 18.29
C LEU A 317 5.72 3.17 17.10
N SER A 318 4.48 3.25 16.62
CA SER A 318 4.11 4.15 15.54
C SER A 318 4.27 5.62 15.93
N GLU A 319 3.86 6.01 17.13
CA GLU A 319 4.02 7.38 17.64
C GLU A 319 5.50 7.77 17.83
N MET A 320 6.32 6.85 18.34
CA MET A 320 7.75 7.12 18.59
C MET A 320 8.58 7.20 17.31
N THR A 321 8.23 6.44 16.28
CA THR A 321 9.04 6.30 15.07
C THR A 321 8.44 6.95 13.84
N GLY A 322 7.14 7.27 13.87
CA GLY A 322 6.42 7.80 12.72
C GLY A 322 6.15 6.75 11.62
N MET A 323 6.39 5.46 11.90
CA MET A 323 6.11 4.38 10.93
C MET A 323 4.62 4.02 10.92
N ASP A 324 4.16 3.41 9.82
CA ASP A 324 2.80 2.90 9.74
C ASP A 324 2.57 1.70 10.67
N ALA A 325 1.31 1.50 11.06
CA ALA A 325 0.92 0.48 12.04
C ALA A 325 1.20 -0.96 11.57
N GLU A 326 1.16 -1.23 10.26
CA GLU A 326 1.46 -2.56 9.72
C GLU A 326 2.96 -2.89 9.85
N ARG A 327 3.82 -1.93 9.51
CA ARG A 327 5.27 -2.09 9.67
C ARG A 327 5.65 -2.21 11.15
N ALA A 328 5.02 -1.42 12.02
CA ALA A 328 5.21 -1.51 13.47
C ALA A 328 4.80 -2.89 14.00
N ARG A 329 3.66 -3.42 13.56
CA ARG A 329 3.18 -4.75 13.92
C ARG A 329 4.14 -5.85 13.51
N VAL A 330 4.63 -5.81 12.26
CA VAL A 330 5.59 -6.80 11.74
C VAL A 330 6.86 -6.80 12.56
N LEU A 331 7.39 -5.63 12.91
CA LEU A 331 8.61 -5.48 13.68
C LEU A 331 8.45 -6.00 15.13
N ILE A 332 7.34 -5.67 15.79
CA ILE A 332 7.03 -6.17 17.13
C ILE A 332 6.84 -7.69 17.11
N MET A 333 6.17 -8.24 16.12
CA MET A 333 6.00 -9.69 16.00
C MET A 333 7.32 -10.40 15.74
N ALA A 334 8.21 -9.82 14.93
CA ALA A 334 9.57 -10.33 14.75
C ALA A 334 10.38 -10.29 16.06
N ALA A 335 10.21 -9.25 16.87
CA ALA A 335 10.82 -9.15 18.18
C ALA A 335 10.29 -10.21 19.16
N ARG A 336 8.99 -10.52 19.14
CA ARG A 336 8.33 -11.52 19.99
C ARG A 336 8.60 -12.97 19.58
N ALA A 337 9.09 -13.22 18.39
CA ALA A 337 9.25 -14.57 17.84
C ALA A 337 10.10 -15.49 18.74
N HIS A 338 11.10 -14.95 19.46
CA HIS A 338 11.93 -15.73 20.36
C HIS A 338 11.21 -16.17 21.65
N TRP A 339 10.16 -15.46 22.10
CA TRP A 339 9.37 -15.86 23.24
C TRP A 339 8.60 -17.16 22.97
N PHE A 340 8.13 -17.34 21.74
CA PHE A 340 7.43 -18.55 21.32
C PHE A 340 8.37 -19.72 21.10
N ALA A 341 9.59 -19.47 20.58
CA ALA A 341 10.61 -20.50 20.43
C ALA A 341 11.09 -21.05 21.76
N ALA A 342 11.24 -20.22 22.79
CA ALA A 342 11.62 -20.62 24.14
C ALA A 342 10.54 -21.49 24.84
N GLN A 343 9.25 -21.29 24.52
CA GLN A 343 8.16 -22.11 25.07
C GLN A 343 8.09 -23.51 24.46
N GLU A 344 8.51 -23.70 23.22
CA GLU A 344 8.56 -25.02 22.57
C GLU A 344 9.69 -25.90 23.14
N ASP A 345 10.82 -25.31 23.51
CA ASP A 345 11.93 -26.05 24.15
C ASP A 345 11.60 -26.49 25.59
N ASP A 346 10.86 -25.69 26.34
CA ASP A 346 10.44 -26.02 27.71
C ASP A 346 9.36 -27.12 27.74
N THR A 347 8.48 -27.16 26.74
CA THR A 347 7.49 -28.23 26.58
C THR A 347 8.10 -29.55 26.11
N ALA A 348 9.18 -29.50 25.33
CA ALA A 348 9.92 -30.68 24.89
C ALA A 348 10.79 -31.30 26.02
N ALA A 349 11.26 -30.48 26.95
CA ALA A 349 12.03 -30.94 28.12
C ALA A 349 11.10 -31.62 29.16
N THR A 350 9.88 -31.14 29.33
CA THR A 350 8.91 -31.70 30.33
C THR A 350 8.29 -33.04 29.90
N GLN A 351 8.36 -33.38 28.60
CA GLN A 351 7.85 -34.68 28.09
C GLN A 351 8.90 -35.84 28.18
N LYS A 352 10.11 -35.56 28.59
CA LYS A 352 11.19 -36.58 28.74
C LYS A 352 11.40 -37.09 30.16
N GLU A 353 10.68 -36.57 31.14
CA GLU A 353 10.73 -37.04 32.53
C GLU A 353 9.34 -37.60 33.01
N ILE A 354 8.89 -38.65 32.38
CA ILE A 354 7.90 -39.56 33.02
C ILE A 354 8.43 -40.98 32.81
N PRO A 355 8.73 -41.70 33.92
CA PRO A 355 9.29 -43.04 33.89
C PRO A 355 8.26 -44.10 33.41
#